data_8c22e83218317a2d81599d9c88e242c8
#
_entry.id   8c22e83218317a2d81599d9c88e242c8
#
_cell.length_a   1.000
_cell.length_b   1.000
_cell.length_c   1.000
_cell.angle_alpha   90.00
_cell.angle_beta   90.00
_cell.angle_gamma   90.00
#
_symmetry.space_group_name_H-M   'P 1'
#
loop_
_entity.id
_entity.type
_entity.pdbx_description
1 polymer ?
#
loop_
_entity_poly.entity_id
_entity_poly.type
_entity_poly.pdbx_seq_one_letter_code
_entity_poly.pdbx_strand_id
1 'polypeptide(L)'
;MGMAAWADELWVLAAAVVAGVVVIDAVVRRAHDWVRVAALGAERRSRLPPGEMGWPVVGSMWAFLRAFKSGNPDAFIASFIRRFGRTGVYRTLMFSSPTILAVTPEACKQVLMDDEGFVTGWPKATVTLIGPKSFVNMSYDDHRRIRKLTAAPINGFDALTTYLSFIDHTVVSTLRRWSSPDSGEFEFLTELRRMTFKIIVQIFMSGADDATMEALERSYTDLNYGMRAMAINLPGFAYHRALRARRKLVSVLQGVLHARRAAAAKGFTRSTAMDMMDRLIEAEDDRGRHLADDEIIDVLIMYLNAGHESSGHITMWATVFLQENPDIFARAKAEQEEIMRSIPATQKGLTLRDFKKMHFLSQVVDETLRCVNISFVSFRQATRDIYVNGYLIPKGWKVQLWYRSVHMDDQVYPDPKMFNPSRWEGPPPKAGTFLPFGLGSRLCPGNDLAKLEISVFLHHFLLGYKLTRTNPKCRVRYLPHPRPVDNCLARITKVSDEH
;
A
#
# COMPACT_ATOMS: atom_id res chain seq x y z
N MET A 1 36.39 49.38 -18.78
CA MET A 1 37.00 48.71 -17.65
C MET A 1 36.10 48.61 -16.39
N GLY A 2 35.08 49.45 -16.21
CA GLY A 2 34.24 49.40 -15.02
C GLY A 2 33.25 48.23 -14.94
N MET A 3 32.60 47.78 -16.02
CA MET A 3 31.57 46.74 -15.98
C MET A 3 32.10 45.33 -15.65
N ALA A 4 33.31 44.98 -16.09
CA ALA A 4 33.91 43.67 -15.76
C ALA A 4 34.26 43.53 -14.27
N ALA A 5 34.79 44.60 -13.64
CA ALA A 5 35.10 44.60 -12.23
C ALA A 5 33.87 44.44 -11.33
N TRP A 6 32.74 45.08 -11.71
CA TRP A 6 31.46 44.91 -10.99
C TRP A 6 30.87 43.49 -11.11
N ALA A 7 31.06 42.85 -12.24
CA ALA A 7 30.64 41.47 -12.45
C ALA A 7 31.45 40.48 -11.56
N ASP A 8 32.75 40.68 -11.46
CA ASP A 8 33.61 39.82 -10.63
C ASP A 8 33.33 40.02 -9.13
N GLU A 9 33.06 41.24 -8.68
CA GLU A 9 32.66 41.49 -7.28
C GLU A 9 31.28 40.83 -6.95
N LEU A 10 30.32 40.90 -7.89
CA LEU A 10 29.01 40.22 -7.73
C LEU A 10 29.16 38.69 -7.63
N TRP A 11 30.03 38.09 -8.45
CA TRP A 11 30.33 36.66 -8.38
C TRP A 11 30.96 36.24 -7.05
N VAL A 12 31.94 37.04 -6.55
CA VAL A 12 32.59 36.83 -5.26
C VAL A 12 31.57 36.93 -4.12
N LEU A 13 30.72 37.95 -4.16
CA LEU A 13 29.66 38.13 -3.15
C LEU A 13 28.66 36.97 -3.17
N ALA A 14 28.21 36.55 -4.39
CA ALA A 14 27.30 35.39 -4.55
C ALA A 14 27.96 34.10 -4.03
N ALA A 15 29.24 33.87 -4.34
CA ALA A 15 29.98 32.71 -3.84
C ALA A 15 30.14 32.74 -2.31
N ALA A 16 30.40 33.88 -1.72
CA ALA A 16 30.48 34.05 -0.27
C ALA A 16 29.15 33.82 0.43
N VAL A 17 28.04 34.30 -0.13
CA VAL A 17 26.68 34.04 0.35
C VAL A 17 26.36 32.55 0.29
N VAL A 18 26.65 31.88 -0.85
CA VAL A 18 26.45 30.44 -1.00
C VAL A 18 27.29 29.65 0.01
N ALA A 19 28.56 30.01 0.16
CA ALA A 19 29.44 29.38 1.16
C ALA A 19 28.93 29.59 2.60
N GLY A 20 28.47 30.79 2.94
CA GLY A 20 27.85 31.10 4.23
C GLY A 20 26.61 30.27 4.50
N VAL A 21 25.72 30.13 3.51
CA VAL A 21 24.53 29.30 3.62
C VAL A 21 24.90 27.83 3.82
N VAL A 22 25.88 27.31 3.12
CA VAL A 22 26.37 25.92 3.28
C VAL A 22 26.94 25.68 4.66
N VAL A 23 27.73 26.62 5.20
CA VAL A 23 28.28 26.52 6.55
C VAL A 23 27.18 26.57 7.61
N ILE A 24 26.23 27.50 7.49
CA ILE A 24 25.07 27.59 8.40
C ILE A 24 24.26 26.32 8.36
N ASP A 25 23.97 25.78 7.17
CA ASP A 25 23.28 24.49 6.99
C ASP A 25 24.00 23.36 7.76
N ALA A 26 25.31 23.24 7.56
CA ALA A 26 26.11 22.20 8.21
C ALA A 26 26.14 22.35 9.74
N VAL A 27 26.29 23.58 10.26
CA VAL A 27 26.30 23.86 11.69
C VAL A 27 24.93 23.55 12.33
N VAL A 28 23.84 24.00 11.72
CA VAL A 28 22.47 23.77 12.24
C VAL A 28 22.15 22.28 12.29
N ARG A 29 22.48 21.54 11.23
CA ARG A 29 22.27 20.08 11.21
C ARG A 29 23.09 19.35 12.25
N ARG A 30 24.35 19.74 12.41
CA ARG A 30 25.27 19.14 13.39
C ARG A 30 24.85 19.44 14.84
N ALA A 31 24.44 20.66 15.11
CA ALA A 31 23.89 21.03 16.41
C ALA A 31 22.60 20.28 16.73
N HIS A 32 21.69 20.18 15.76
CA HIS A 32 20.45 19.42 15.92
C HIS A 32 20.70 17.93 16.15
N ASP A 33 21.62 17.31 15.37
CA ASP A 33 22.01 15.90 15.57
C ASP A 33 22.57 15.72 16.98
N TRP A 34 23.48 16.61 17.43
CA TRP A 34 24.06 16.56 18.75
C TRP A 34 23.00 16.66 19.87
N VAL A 35 22.09 17.64 19.79
CA VAL A 35 21.04 17.85 20.80
C VAL A 35 20.12 16.61 20.89
N ARG A 36 19.73 16.03 19.75
CA ARG A 36 18.84 14.86 19.74
C ARG A 36 19.50 13.58 20.23
N VAL A 37 20.79 13.45 20.07
CA VAL A 37 21.55 12.24 20.40
C VAL A 37 22.31 12.36 21.71
N ALA A 38 22.66 13.57 22.16
CA ALA A 38 23.41 13.82 23.41
C ALA A 38 22.66 13.29 24.64
N ALA A 39 21.32 13.41 24.64
CA ALA A 39 20.48 12.93 25.76
C ALA A 39 20.56 11.41 25.99
N LEU A 40 21.10 10.64 25.04
CA LEU A 40 21.21 9.18 25.15
C LEU A 40 22.46 8.73 25.92
N GLY A 41 23.38 9.64 26.23
CA GLY A 41 24.68 9.32 26.83
C GLY A 41 25.72 8.78 25.83
N ALA A 42 26.99 8.84 26.18
CA ALA A 42 28.10 8.55 25.27
C ALA A 42 28.10 7.07 24.80
N GLU A 43 27.88 6.14 25.72
CA GLU A 43 27.86 4.70 25.41
C GLU A 43 26.75 4.32 24.41
N ARG A 44 25.53 4.74 24.66
CA ARG A 44 24.39 4.44 23.74
C ARG A 44 24.58 5.12 22.39
N ARG A 45 25.12 6.35 22.40
CA ARG A 45 25.39 7.12 21.18
C ARG A 45 26.38 6.43 20.26
N SER A 46 27.46 5.84 20.80
CA SER A 46 28.47 5.13 19.99
C SER A 46 27.92 3.88 19.30
N ARG A 47 26.82 3.32 19.79
CA ARG A 47 26.16 2.11 19.25
C ARG A 47 25.02 2.40 18.29
N LEU A 48 24.68 3.69 18.06
CA LEU A 48 23.61 4.06 17.12
C LEU A 48 24.01 3.77 15.68
N PRO A 49 23.03 3.49 14.79
CA PRO A 49 23.28 3.41 13.36
C PRO A 49 23.88 4.72 12.81
N PRO A 50 24.69 4.64 11.76
CA PRO A 50 25.18 5.83 11.08
C PRO A 50 24.00 6.63 10.48
N GLY A 51 24.18 7.93 10.31
CA GLY A 51 23.12 8.79 9.79
C GLY A 51 23.17 10.18 10.42
N GLU A 52 22.15 10.99 10.13
CA GLU A 52 21.99 12.35 10.63
C GLU A 52 20.54 12.66 10.91
N MET A 53 20.25 13.54 11.87
CA MET A 53 18.88 13.99 12.16
C MET A 53 18.36 15.03 11.15
N GLY A 54 19.23 15.59 10.30
CA GLY A 54 18.84 16.61 9.32
C GLY A 54 18.44 17.95 9.99
N TRP A 55 17.57 18.70 9.33
CA TRP A 55 17.10 19.98 9.84
C TRP A 55 16.18 19.85 11.06
N PRO A 56 16.23 20.80 12.01
CA PRO A 56 15.28 20.82 13.12
C PRO A 56 13.83 20.71 12.63
N VAL A 57 13.01 19.92 13.33
CA VAL A 57 11.59 19.65 13.04
C VAL A 57 11.36 18.91 11.72
N VAL A 58 11.94 19.36 10.62
CA VAL A 58 11.75 18.82 9.27
C VAL A 58 12.55 17.55 9.03
N GLY A 59 13.74 17.45 9.60
CA GLY A 59 14.62 16.29 9.43
C GLY A 59 15.00 16.06 7.98
N SER A 60 14.89 14.81 7.56
CA SER A 60 15.14 14.39 6.16
C SER A 60 13.88 14.42 5.28
N MET A 61 12.73 14.94 5.79
CA MET A 61 11.48 14.99 5.01
C MET A 61 11.61 15.74 3.69
N TRP A 62 12.41 16.82 3.66
CA TRP A 62 12.63 17.56 2.42
C TRP A 62 13.36 16.72 1.37
N ALA A 63 14.42 16.02 1.77
CA ALA A 63 15.15 15.13 0.86
C ALA A 63 14.27 13.98 0.37
N PHE A 64 13.46 13.40 1.25
CA PHE A 64 12.46 12.41 0.92
C PHE A 64 11.45 12.93 -0.12
N LEU A 65 10.79 14.05 0.17
CA LEU A 65 9.80 14.63 -0.73
C LEU A 65 10.40 15.01 -2.08
N ARG A 66 11.63 15.55 -2.08
CA ARG A 66 12.35 15.88 -3.32
C ARG A 66 12.59 14.65 -4.19
N ALA A 67 13.09 13.56 -3.61
CA ALA A 67 13.34 12.30 -4.33
C ALA A 67 12.05 11.74 -4.96
N PHE A 68 10.97 11.71 -4.20
CA PHE A 68 9.68 11.19 -4.69
C PHE A 68 9.00 12.11 -5.72
N LYS A 69 9.07 13.44 -5.53
CA LYS A 69 8.49 14.41 -6.48
C LYS A 69 9.29 14.52 -7.78
N SER A 70 10.62 14.29 -7.73
CA SER A 70 11.46 14.29 -8.95
C SER A 70 11.28 13.03 -9.81
N GLY A 71 10.53 12.03 -9.34
CA GLY A 71 10.36 10.77 -10.05
C GLY A 71 11.48 9.75 -9.81
N ASN A 72 12.38 10.01 -8.86
CA ASN A 72 13.46 9.10 -8.47
C ASN A 72 13.40 8.77 -6.96
N PRO A 73 12.44 7.95 -6.51
CA PRO A 73 12.25 7.63 -5.10
C PRO A 73 13.46 6.91 -4.48
N ASP A 74 14.21 6.15 -5.29
CA ASP A 74 15.36 5.38 -4.83
C ASP A 74 16.54 6.28 -4.43
N ALA A 75 16.61 7.50 -4.95
CA ALA A 75 17.65 8.47 -4.61
C ALA A 75 17.70 8.81 -3.12
N PHE A 76 16.58 8.71 -2.40
CA PHE A 76 16.54 8.98 -0.96
C PHE A 76 17.42 7.98 -0.19
N ILE A 77 17.17 6.68 -0.31
CA ILE A 77 17.97 5.65 0.36
C ILE A 77 19.39 5.59 -0.21
N ALA A 78 19.56 5.72 -1.53
CA ALA A 78 20.87 5.77 -2.16
C ALA A 78 21.76 6.90 -1.60
N SER A 79 21.17 8.01 -1.17
CA SER A 79 21.92 9.10 -0.53
C SER A 79 22.52 8.70 0.83
N PHE A 80 21.81 7.90 1.61
CA PHE A 80 22.32 7.36 2.89
C PHE A 80 23.41 6.31 2.64
N ILE A 81 23.20 5.38 1.71
CA ILE A 81 24.19 4.36 1.35
C ILE A 81 25.50 5.01 0.89
N ARG A 82 25.43 6.04 0.03
CA ARG A 82 26.61 6.75 -0.47
C ARG A 82 27.38 7.48 0.61
N ARG A 83 26.67 8.04 1.60
CA ARG A 83 27.30 8.86 2.67
C ARG A 83 27.79 8.04 3.87
N PHE A 84 27.12 6.91 4.15
CA PHE A 84 27.33 6.14 5.38
C PHE A 84 27.71 4.68 5.14
N GLY A 85 27.83 4.25 3.89
CA GLY A 85 28.08 2.86 3.53
C GLY A 85 26.83 1.96 3.60
N ARG A 86 26.94 0.69 3.18
CA ARG A 86 25.86 -0.30 3.19
C ARG A 86 25.74 -0.98 4.58
N THR A 87 25.23 -0.29 5.57
CA THR A 87 25.06 -0.82 6.95
C THR A 87 23.71 -1.51 7.18
N GLY A 88 22.77 -1.33 6.27
CA GLY A 88 21.41 -1.92 6.34
C GLY A 88 20.44 -1.14 7.23
N VAL A 89 20.94 -0.28 8.12
CA VAL A 89 20.13 0.58 8.98
C VAL A 89 20.76 1.97 9.10
N TYR A 90 19.92 3.02 9.12
CA TYR A 90 20.37 4.42 9.21
C TYR A 90 19.48 5.19 10.18
N ARG A 91 20.07 6.14 10.93
CA ARG A 91 19.29 7.06 11.78
C ARG A 91 18.97 8.35 11.02
N THR A 92 17.77 8.87 11.27
CA THR A 92 17.32 10.16 10.73
C THR A 92 16.17 10.73 11.56
N LEU A 93 15.68 11.92 11.21
CA LEU A 93 14.41 12.46 11.72
C LEU A 93 13.37 12.42 10.59
N MET A 94 12.27 11.74 10.81
CA MET A 94 11.13 11.67 9.88
C MET A 94 9.83 11.93 10.65
N PHE A 95 8.92 12.69 10.07
CA PHE A 95 7.66 13.06 10.73
C PHE A 95 7.85 13.62 12.15
N SER A 96 8.87 14.47 12.32
CA SER A 96 9.28 15.09 13.59
C SER A 96 9.69 14.09 14.69
N SER A 97 9.95 12.84 14.34
CA SER A 97 10.36 11.79 15.29
C SER A 97 11.71 11.17 14.90
N PRO A 98 12.60 10.90 15.88
CA PRO A 98 13.78 10.10 15.65
C PRO A 98 13.40 8.75 15.05
N THR A 99 14.02 8.42 13.93
CA THR A 99 13.61 7.29 13.09
C THR A 99 14.82 6.51 12.60
N ILE A 100 14.72 5.19 12.62
CA ILE A 100 15.66 4.29 11.96
C ILE A 100 15.04 3.85 10.63
N LEU A 101 15.83 3.94 9.56
CA LEU A 101 15.48 3.37 8.25
C LEU A 101 16.11 1.98 8.19
N ALA A 102 15.30 0.92 8.13
CA ALA A 102 15.73 -0.45 7.89
C ALA A 102 15.54 -0.73 6.38
N VAL A 103 16.64 -0.99 5.67
CA VAL A 103 16.67 -0.97 4.20
C VAL A 103 17.16 -2.27 3.57
N THR A 104 17.54 -3.28 4.38
CA THR A 104 17.96 -4.61 3.91
C THR A 104 16.97 -5.69 4.33
N PRO A 105 16.95 -6.85 3.63
CA PRO A 105 16.09 -7.98 3.98
C PRO A 105 16.25 -8.43 5.44
N GLU A 106 17.48 -8.51 5.93
CA GLU A 106 17.80 -9.00 7.28
C GLU A 106 17.26 -8.03 8.34
N ALA A 107 17.52 -6.72 8.18
CA ALA A 107 17.02 -5.70 9.09
C ALA A 107 15.48 -5.64 9.10
N CYS A 108 14.85 -5.69 7.92
CA CYS A 108 13.40 -5.71 7.81
C CYS A 108 12.80 -6.98 8.45
N LYS A 109 13.38 -8.15 8.18
CA LYS A 109 12.93 -9.42 8.77
C LYS A 109 13.06 -9.40 10.29
N GLN A 110 14.20 -8.98 10.82
CA GLN A 110 14.43 -8.93 12.27
C GLN A 110 13.37 -8.07 12.97
N VAL A 111 13.07 -6.89 12.44
CA VAL A 111 12.05 -5.99 13.01
C VAL A 111 10.62 -6.51 12.84
N LEU A 112 10.31 -7.18 11.71
CA LEU A 112 8.97 -7.70 11.43
C LEU A 112 8.61 -8.94 12.24
N MET A 113 9.62 -9.70 12.66
CA MET A 113 9.43 -10.95 13.42
C MET A 113 9.51 -10.76 14.94
N ASP A 114 9.87 -9.59 15.43
CA ASP A 114 9.97 -9.28 16.86
C ASP A 114 8.75 -8.43 17.31
N ASP A 115 7.65 -9.11 17.61
CA ASP A 115 6.40 -8.47 18.04
C ASP A 115 6.43 -7.91 19.47
N GLU A 116 7.35 -8.38 20.32
CA GLU A 116 7.55 -7.86 21.68
C GLU A 116 8.40 -6.59 21.66
N GLY A 117 9.44 -6.61 20.85
CA GLY A 117 10.37 -5.50 20.70
C GLY A 117 9.82 -4.34 19.88
N PHE A 118 8.88 -4.59 18.98
CA PHE A 118 8.37 -3.59 18.05
C PHE A 118 6.84 -3.58 17.95
N VAL A 119 6.24 -2.48 18.37
CA VAL A 119 4.80 -2.24 18.17
C VAL A 119 4.56 -1.42 16.88
N THR A 120 3.30 -1.24 16.53
CA THR A 120 2.91 -0.34 15.43
C THR A 120 3.41 1.09 15.69
N GLY A 121 3.92 1.73 14.64
CA GLY A 121 4.54 3.05 14.74
C GLY A 121 3.92 4.12 13.82
N TRP A 122 2.70 3.94 13.37
CA TRP A 122 2.04 4.85 12.44
C TRP A 122 1.96 6.29 12.97
N PRO A 123 2.00 7.29 12.09
CA PRO A 123 1.78 8.69 12.48
C PRO A 123 0.42 8.87 13.16
N LYS A 124 0.36 9.68 14.23
CA LYS A 124 -0.89 9.95 14.97
C LYS A 124 -2.04 10.41 14.08
N ALA A 125 -1.75 11.22 13.07
CA ALA A 125 -2.75 11.69 12.10
C ALA A 125 -3.42 10.53 11.34
N THR A 126 -2.64 9.53 10.93
CA THR A 126 -3.15 8.31 10.28
C THR A 126 -4.04 7.51 11.23
N VAL A 127 -3.57 7.31 12.47
CA VAL A 127 -4.36 6.61 13.51
C VAL A 127 -5.72 7.30 13.75
N THR A 128 -5.72 8.64 13.82
CA THR A 128 -6.96 9.41 14.01
C THR A 128 -7.95 9.23 12.86
N LEU A 129 -7.46 9.16 11.62
CA LEU A 129 -8.31 9.02 10.42
C LEU A 129 -8.80 7.59 10.21
N ILE A 130 -7.97 6.58 10.43
CA ILE A 130 -8.35 5.16 10.26
C ILE A 130 -9.17 4.65 11.44
N GLY A 131 -8.80 5.04 12.66
CA GLY A 131 -9.47 4.67 13.89
C GLY A 131 -8.54 4.06 14.93
N PRO A 132 -8.68 4.47 16.19
CA PRO A 132 -7.82 4.00 17.28
C PRO A 132 -8.03 2.50 17.60
N LYS A 133 -9.18 1.94 17.23
CA LYS A 133 -9.54 0.52 17.40
C LYS A 133 -9.22 -0.33 16.15
N SER A 134 -8.49 0.22 15.18
CA SER A 134 -8.03 -0.50 13.99
C SER A 134 -6.62 -1.08 14.17
N PHE A 135 -6.21 -2.01 13.31
CA PHE A 135 -4.88 -2.66 13.35
C PHE A 135 -3.68 -1.70 13.34
N VAL A 136 -3.87 -0.43 12.95
CA VAL A 136 -2.80 0.57 12.93
C VAL A 136 -2.38 1.05 14.33
N ASN A 137 -3.18 0.78 15.37
CA ASN A 137 -2.92 1.27 16.73
C ASN A 137 -3.17 0.21 17.83
N MET A 138 -3.53 -1.00 17.49
CA MET A 138 -3.83 -2.05 18.47
C MET A 138 -2.59 -2.52 19.23
N SER A 139 -2.77 -2.88 20.50
CA SER A 139 -1.82 -3.67 21.28
C SER A 139 -1.56 -5.02 20.60
N TYR A 140 -0.54 -5.75 21.04
CA TYR A 140 -0.28 -7.10 20.51
C TYR A 140 -1.47 -8.04 20.73
N ASP A 141 -2.02 -8.05 21.94
CA ASP A 141 -3.13 -8.96 22.33
C ASP A 141 -4.43 -8.62 21.58
N ASP A 142 -4.79 -7.34 21.52
CA ASP A 142 -5.97 -6.89 20.76
C ASP A 142 -5.81 -7.21 19.27
N HIS A 143 -4.62 -6.97 18.70
CA HIS A 143 -4.32 -7.31 17.33
C HIS A 143 -4.51 -8.81 17.08
N ARG A 144 -3.97 -9.68 17.94
CA ARG A 144 -4.09 -11.12 17.83
C ARG A 144 -5.56 -11.57 17.91
N ARG A 145 -6.32 -10.99 18.85
CA ARG A 145 -7.76 -11.23 19.00
C ARG A 145 -8.54 -10.88 17.73
N ILE A 146 -8.44 -9.63 17.29
CA ILE A 146 -9.18 -9.16 16.11
C ILE A 146 -8.70 -9.90 14.84
N ARG A 147 -7.41 -10.17 14.73
CA ARG A 147 -6.86 -10.94 13.60
C ARG A 147 -7.47 -12.33 13.50
N LYS A 148 -7.61 -13.05 14.64
CA LYS A 148 -8.25 -14.37 14.70
C LYS A 148 -9.71 -14.32 14.25
N LEU A 149 -10.46 -13.31 14.72
CA LEU A 149 -11.87 -13.14 14.39
C LEU A 149 -12.11 -12.74 12.91
N THR A 150 -11.17 -12.06 12.30
CA THR A 150 -11.30 -11.56 10.91
C THR A 150 -10.62 -12.43 9.84
N ALA A 151 -9.82 -13.43 10.22
CA ALA A 151 -9.03 -14.21 9.27
C ALA A 151 -9.91 -15.07 8.36
N ALA A 152 -10.80 -15.88 8.92
CA ALA A 152 -11.66 -16.76 8.16
C ALA A 152 -12.62 -15.99 7.21
N PRO A 153 -13.26 -14.89 7.65
CA PRO A 153 -14.07 -14.07 6.76
C PRO A 153 -13.32 -13.44 5.57
N ILE A 154 -12.02 -13.25 5.67
CA ILE A 154 -11.23 -12.59 4.60
C ILE A 154 -10.57 -13.61 3.68
N ASN A 155 -9.88 -14.60 4.23
CA ASN A 155 -9.02 -15.54 3.50
C ASN A 155 -9.48 -17.00 3.59
N GLY A 156 -10.60 -17.28 4.28
CA GLY A 156 -11.13 -18.63 4.36
C GLY A 156 -11.51 -19.16 2.97
N PHE A 157 -11.32 -20.47 2.75
CA PHE A 157 -11.64 -21.10 1.47
C PHE A 157 -13.09 -20.85 1.03
N ASP A 158 -14.05 -21.00 1.94
CA ASP A 158 -15.48 -20.79 1.67
C ASP A 158 -15.78 -19.31 1.37
N ALA A 159 -15.11 -18.40 2.07
CA ALA A 159 -15.23 -16.97 1.82
C ALA A 159 -14.71 -16.61 0.41
N LEU A 160 -13.50 -17.02 0.07
CA LEU A 160 -12.91 -16.78 -1.25
C LEU A 160 -13.73 -17.44 -2.39
N THR A 161 -14.30 -18.63 -2.16
CA THR A 161 -15.19 -19.30 -3.13
C THR A 161 -16.45 -18.46 -3.39
N THR A 162 -17.05 -17.92 -2.33
CA THR A 162 -18.23 -17.05 -2.45
C THR A 162 -17.86 -15.74 -3.16
N TYR A 163 -16.74 -15.14 -2.80
CA TYR A 163 -16.30 -13.86 -3.38
C TYR A 163 -15.93 -13.99 -4.85
N LEU A 164 -15.34 -15.13 -5.25
CA LEU A 164 -14.89 -15.36 -6.63
C LEU A 164 -16.03 -15.18 -7.64
N SER A 165 -17.21 -15.75 -7.38
CA SER A 165 -18.34 -15.63 -8.32
C SER A 165 -18.78 -14.17 -8.50
N PHE A 166 -18.78 -13.38 -7.45
CA PHE A 166 -19.12 -11.97 -7.50
C PHE A 166 -18.02 -11.14 -8.18
N ILE A 167 -16.74 -11.43 -7.88
CA ILE A 167 -15.58 -10.78 -8.52
C ILE A 167 -15.61 -11.03 -10.01
N ASP A 168 -15.78 -12.29 -10.42
CA ASP A 168 -15.87 -12.74 -11.82
C ASP A 168 -16.97 -11.98 -12.58
N HIS A 169 -18.19 -11.99 -12.05
CA HIS A 169 -19.32 -11.25 -12.63
C HIS A 169 -19.04 -9.74 -12.75
N THR A 170 -18.50 -9.14 -11.70
CA THR A 170 -18.20 -7.69 -11.67
C THR A 170 -17.12 -7.33 -12.68
N VAL A 171 -16.08 -8.13 -12.81
CA VAL A 171 -15.00 -7.93 -13.77
C VAL A 171 -15.51 -8.04 -15.20
N VAL A 172 -16.23 -9.13 -15.52
CA VAL A 172 -16.79 -9.36 -16.88
C VAL A 172 -17.73 -8.24 -17.29
N SER A 173 -18.66 -7.85 -16.41
CA SER A 173 -19.60 -6.77 -16.69
C SER A 173 -18.91 -5.42 -16.89
N THR A 174 -17.86 -5.18 -16.12
CA THR A 174 -17.07 -3.94 -16.19
C THR A 174 -16.25 -3.87 -17.48
N LEU A 175 -15.53 -4.93 -17.85
CA LEU A 175 -14.76 -5.00 -19.10
C LEU A 175 -15.66 -4.87 -20.34
N ARG A 176 -16.85 -5.48 -20.33
CA ARG A 176 -17.85 -5.29 -21.41
C ARG A 176 -18.27 -3.83 -21.55
N ARG A 177 -18.56 -3.15 -20.44
CA ARG A 177 -18.92 -1.74 -20.43
C ARG A 177 -17.80 -0.86 -20.97
N TRP A 178 -16.53 -1.08 -20.51
CA TRP A 178 -15.39 -0.29 -20.94
C TRP A 178 -14.99 -0.49 -22.40
N SER A 179 -15.31 -1.64 -22.97
CA SER A 179 -15.01 -1.96 -24.38
C SER A 179 -16.16 -1.65 -25.32
N SER A 180 -17.27 -1.05 -24.85
CA SER A 180 -18.37 -0.64 -25.73
C SER A 180 -17.90 0.45 -26.70
N PRO A 181 -18.44 0.52 -27.93
CA PRO A 181 -18.05 1.51 -28.93
C PRO A 181 -18.12 2.96 -28.43
N ASP A 182 -19.09 3.23 -27.55
CA ASP A 182 -19.38 4.57 -27.03
C ASP A 182 -18.53 4.95 -25.80
N SER A 183 -17.71 4.02 -25.27
CA SER A 183 -17.00 4.26 -23.99
C SER A 183 -15.88 5.30 -24.08
N GLY A 184 -15.36 5.59 -25.28
CA GLY A 184 -14.30 6.57 -25.47
C GLY A 184 -13.00 6.26 -24.72
N GLU A 185 -12.25 7.31 -24.41
CA GLU A 185 -11.07 7.28 -23.52
C GLU A 185 -11.50 7.58 -22.08
N PHE A 186 -10.87 6.90 -21.12
CA PHE A 186 -11.15 7.11 -19.69
C PHE A 186 -9.91 6.90 -18.84
N GLU A 187 -9.93 7.43 -17.63
CA GLU A 187 -8.88 7.21 -16.63
C GLU A 187 -8.96 5.77 -16.09
N PHE A 188 -8.14 4.87 -16.64
CA PHE A 188 -8.17 3.44 -16.34
C PHE A 188 -7.99 3.14 -14.85
N LEU A 189 -7.07 3.84 -14.18
CA LEU A 189 -6.89 3.67 -12.73
C LEU A 189 -8.13 4.11 -11.93
N THR A 190 -8.77 5.20 -12.32
CA THR A 190 -9.97 5.70 -11.63
C THR A 190 -11.11 4.68 -11.74
N GLU A 191 -11.32 4.13 -12.92
CA GLU A 191 -12.35 3.11 -13.13
C GLU A 191 -12.02 1.78 -12.45
N LEU A 192 -10.75 1.35 -12.44
CA LEU A 192 -10.33 0.18 -11.67
C LEU A 192 -10.60 0.35 -10.16
N ARG A 193 -10.31 1.53 -9.62
CA ARG A 193 -10.59 1.82 -8.20
C ARG A 193 -12.09 1.77 -7.89
N ARG A 194 -12.95 2.23 -8.78
CA ARG A 194 -14.41 2.09 -8.65
C ARG A 194 -14.84 0.62 -8.69
N MET A 195 -14.29 -0.16 -9.61
CA MET A 195 -14.57 -1.58 -9.71
C MET A 195 -14.17 -2.31 -8.43
N THR A 196 -12.93 -2.15 -7.97
CA THR A 196 -12.44 -2.78 -6.73
C THR A 196 -13.17 -2.28 -5.50
N PHE A 197 -13.58 -0.99 -5.46
CA PHE A 197 -14.41 -0.46 -4.38
C PHE A 197 -15.77 -1.15 -4.31
N LYS A 198 -16.44 -1.34 -5.46
CA LYS A 198 -17.70 -2.09 -5.55
C LYS A 198 -17.54 -3.52 -5.05
N ILE A 199 -16.46 -4.20 -5.43
CA ILE A 199 -16.15 -5.56 -4.98
C ILE A 199 -16.00 -5.59 -3.46
N ILE A 200 -15.17 -4.72 -2.89
CA ILE A 200 -14.89 -4.69 -1.45
C ILE A 200 -16.12 -4.31 -0.63
N VAL A 201 -16.92 -3.34 -1.07
CA VAL A 201 -18.16 -3.00 -0.36
C VAL A 201 -19.14 -4.18 -0.36
N GLN A 202 -19.27 -4.89 -1.47
CA GLN A 202 -20.13 -6.07 -1.53
C GLN A 202 -19.65 -7.19 -0.60
N ILE A 203 -18.33 -7.41 -0.49
CA ILE A 203 -17.73 -8.40 0.41
C ILE A 203 -17.99 -8.03 1.88
N PHE A 204 -17.88 -6.75 2.21
CA PHE A 204 -17.95 -6.31 3.61
C PHE A 204 -19.34 -5.90 4.06
N MET A 205 -20.17 -5.43 3.14
CA MET A 205 -21.51 -4.92 3.43
C MET A 205 -22.46 -5.17 2.26
N SER A 206 -22.72 -6.43 1.95
CA SER A 206 -23.63 -6.79 0.87
C SER A 206 -25.01 -6.13 1.03
N GLY A 207 -25.60 -5.72 -0.10
CA GLY A 207 -26.91 -5.07 -0.12
C GLY A 207 -26.89 -3.57 0.21
N ALA A 208 -25.75 -2.90 0.14
CA ALA A 208 -25.70 -1.45 0.15
C ALA A 208 -26.39 -0.89 -1.10
N ASP A 209 -27.30 0.06 -0.91
CA ASP A 209 -27.95 0.77 -2.02
C ASP A 209 -27.00 1.76 -2.73
N ASP A 210 -27.37 2.24 -3.89
CA ASP A 210 -26.54 3.15 -4.70
C ASP A 210 -26.21 4.46 -3.97
N ALA A 211 -27.13 4.98 -3.16
CA ALA A 211 -26.92 6.20 -2.38
C ALA A 211 -25.87 5.98 -1.27
N THR A 212 -25.92 4.85 -0.60
CA THR A 212 -24.91 4.43 0.40
C THR A 212 -23.55 4.22 -0.27
N MET A 213 -23.51 3.53 -1.42
CA MET A 213 -22.29 3.32 -2.20
C MET A 213 -21.61 4.64 -2.57
N GLU A 214 -22.37 5.59 -3.12
CA GLU A 214 -21.85 6.89 -3.52
C GLU A 214 -21.37 7.71 -2.31
N ALA A 215 -22.10 7.68 -1.20
CA ALA A 215 -21.71 8.35 0.03
C ALA A 215 -20.40 7.79 0.62
N LEU A 216 -20.23 6.47 0.56
CA LEU A 216 -19.00 5.79 0.97
C LEU A 216 -17.83 6.15 0.04
N GLU A 217 -17.99 6.04 -1.28
CA GLU A 217 -16.92 6.33 -2.26
C GLU A 217 -16.38 7.75 -2.10
N ARG A 218 -17.26 8.75 -2.02
CA ARG A 218 -16.87 10.17 -1.79
C ARG A 218 -16.12 10.33 -0.46
N SER A 219 -16.64 9.72 0.60
CA SER A 219 -16.04 9.84 1.93
C SER A 219 -14.69 9.15 2.03
N TYR A 220 -14.52 7.99 1.40
CA TYR A 220 -13.21 7.30 1.32
C TYR A 220 -12.21 8.07 0.46
N THR A 221 -12.64 8.71 -0.61
CA THR A 221 -11.78 9.58 -1.42
C THR A 221 -11.21 10.72 -0.56
N ASP A 222 -12.05 11.44 0.17
CA ASP A 222 -11.60 12.52 1.07
C ASP A 222 -10.71 12.00 2.22
N LEU A 223 -11.04 10.84 2.80
CA LEU A 223 -10.23 10.19 3.83
C LEU A 223 -8.82 9.89 3.32
N ASN A 224 -8.72 9.30 2.14
CA ASN A 224 -7.46 8.96 1.48
C ASN A 224 -6.61 10.20 1.18
N TYR A 225 -7.19 11.27 0.69
CA TYR A 225 -6.47 12.52 0.47
C TYR A 225 -5.91 13.09 1.78
N GLY A 226 -6.66 13.04 2.87
CA GLY A 226 -6.22 13.56 4.16
C GLY A 226 -5.15 12.74 4.85
N MET A 227 -5.16 11.41 4.70
CA MET A 227 -4.10 10.55 5.25
C MET A 227 -2.71 10.87 4.68
N ARG A 228 -2.66 11.49 3.52
CA ARG A 228 -1.47 11.80 2.73
C ARG A 228 -1.07 13.27 2.81
N ALA A 229 -1.90 14.08 3.48
CA ALA A 229 -1.69 15.51 3.65
C ALA A 229 -0.97 15.82 4.97
N MET A 230 -0.46 17.03 5.08
CA MET A 230 -0.02 17.55 6.37
C MET A 230 -1.20 17.59 7.34
N ALA A 231 -0.98 17.19 8.59
CA ALA A 231 -2.02 17.11 9.62
C ALA A 231 -2.48 18.50 10.13
N ILE A 232 -2.90 19.35 9.22
CA ILE A 232 -3.41 20.69 9.53
C ILE A 232 -4.94 20.64 9.60
N ASN A 233 -5.47 20.77 10.82
CA ASN A 233 -6.91 20.72 11.07
C ASN A 233 -7.53 22.13 11.00
N LEU A 234 -7.46 22.75 9.82
CA LEU A 234 -8.12 24.05 9.54
C LEU A 234 -9.05 23.89 8.32
N PRO A 235 -10.18 24.61 8.27
CA PRO A 235 -11.06 24.61 7.10
C PRO A 235 -10.28 24.89 5.80
N GLY A 236 -10.62 24.16 4.73
CA GLY A 236 -9.91 24.23 3.45
C GLY A 236 -8.76 23.21 3.28
N PHE A 237 -8.17 22.71 4.35
CA PHE A 237 -7.10 21.70 4.26
C PHE A 237 -7.64 20.28 4.09
N ALA A 238 -6.87 19.43 3.39
CA ALA A 238 -7.27 18.06 3.10
C ALA A 238 -7.45 17.21 4.37
N TYR A 239 -6.62 17.40 5.37
CA TYR A 239 -6.75 16.69 6.65
C TYR A 239 -8.05 17.05 7.39
N HIS A 240 -8.46 18.32 7.37
CA HIS A 240 -9.75 18.75 7.94
C HIS A 240 -10.94 18.11 7.22
N ARG A 241 -10.90 18.05 5.86
CA ARG A 241 -11.93 17.34 5.07
C ARG A 241 -11.99 15.87 5.42
N ALA A 242 -10.84 15.21 5.55
CA ALA A 242 -10.77 13.81 5.94
C ALA A 242 -11.34 13.51 7.33
N LEU A 243 -11.14 14.40 8.31
CA LEU A 243 -11.79 14.28 9.63
C LEU A 243 -13.31 14.34 9.54
N ARG A 244 -13.84 15.20 8.65
CA ARG A 244 -15.29 15.25 8.39
C ARG A 244 -15.78 13.99 7.66
N ALA A 245 -15.03 13.55 6.67
CA ALA A 245 -15.31 12.32 5.94
C ALA A 245 -15.33 11.10 6.88
N ARG A 246 -14.34 10.97 7.79
CA ARG A 246 -14.37 9.91 8.81
C ARG A 246 -15.64 9.93 9.64
N ARG A 247 -16.07 11.11 10.15
CA ARG A 247 -17.30 11.21 10.93
C ARG A 247 -18.52 10.73 10.14
N LYS A 248 -18.58 11.07 8.84
CA LYS A 248 -19.63 10.60 7.94
C LYS A 248 -19.57 9.08 7.73
N LEU A 249 -18.38 8.51 7.50
CA LEU A 249 -18.19 7.06 7.38
C LEU A 249 -18.66 6.33 8.64
N VAL A 250 -18.26 6.82 9.82
CA VAL A 250 -18.72 6.25 11.09
C VAL A 250 -20.24 6.28 11.20
N SER A 251 -20.88 7.40 10.89
CA SER A 251 -22.34 7.53 10.95
C SER A 251 -23.07 6.58 9.98
N VAL A 252 -22.56 6.43 8.74
CA VAL A 252 -23.14 5.50 7.76
C VAL A 252 -23.00 4.06 8.24
N LEU A 253 -21.81 3.66 8.68
CA LEU A 253 -21.56 2.30 9.16
C LEU A 253 -22.33 1.97 10.43
N GLN A 254 -22.47 2.93 11.36
CA GLN A 254 -23.32 2.78 12.54
C GLN A 254 -24.78 2.54 12.16
N GLY A 255 -25.32 3.32 11.20
CA GLY A 255 -26.69 3.15 10.72
C GLY A 255 -26.92 1.75 10.16
N VAL A 256 -26.01 1.26 9.31
CA VAL A 256 -26.10 -0.12 8.76
C VAL A 256 -25.99 -1.18 9.86
N LEU A 257 -25.04 -1.01 10.79
CA LEU A 257 -24.83 -1.95 11.90
C LEU A 257 -26.07 -2.05 12.81
N HIS A 258 -26.64 -0.90 13.21
CA HIS A 258 -27.84 -0.86 14.03
C HIS A 258 -29.06 -1.46 13.33
N ALA A 259 -29.23 -1.17 12.02
CA ALA A 259 -30.31 -1.78 11.23
C ALA A 259 -30.21 -3.31 11.17
N ARG A 260 -29.01 -3.84 11.02
CA ARG A 260 -28.77 -5.29 11.01
C ARG A 260 -29.04 -5.94 12.36
N ARG A 261 -28.56 -5.36 13.46
CA ARG A 261 -28.87 -5.85 14.82
C ARG A 261 -30.36 -5.83 15.14
N ALA A 262 -31.05 -4.77 14.74
CA ALA A 262 -32.49 -4.66 14.92
C ALA A 262 -33.27 -5.69 14.09
N ALA A 263 -32.83 -6.00 12.88
CA ALA A 263 -33.43 -7.06 12.05
C ALA A 263 -33.20 -8.45 12.67
N ALA A 264 -31.99 -8.75 13.12
CA ALA A 264 -31.66 -10.01 13.80
C ALA A 264 -32.48 -10.20 15.10
N ALA A 265 -32.66 -9.15 15.90
CA ALA A 265 -33.49 -9.18 17.11
C ALA A 265 -34.98 -9.44 16.84
N LYS A 266 -35.46 -9.12 15.62
CA LYS A 266 -36.83 -9.43 15.17
C LYS A 266 -36.97 -10.80 14.49
N GLY A 267 -35.92 -11.63 14.50
CA GLY A 267 -35.91 -12.95 13.89
C GLY A 267 -35.86 -12.94 12.35
N PHE A 268 -35.55 -11.78 11.73
CA PHE A 268 -35.33 -11.74 10.30
C PHE A 268 -33.96 -12.30 9.95
N THR A 269 -33.92 -13.49 9.38
CA THR A 269 -32.74 -14.08 8.75
C THR A 269 -32.59 -13.50 7.34
N ARG A 270 -31.44 -12.97 7.01
CA ARG A 270 -31.18 -12.52 5.62
C ARG A 270 -31.18 -13.72 4.69
N SER A 271 -31.82 -13.56 3.54
CA SER A 271 -31.86 -14.59 2.48
C SER A 271 -30.54 -14.71 1.71
N THR A 272 -29.58 -13.82 1.94
CA THR A 272 -28.25 -13.82 1.30
C THR A 272 -27.18 -14.37 2.24
N ALA A 273 -26.11 -14.92 1.65
CA ALA A 273 -24.94 -15.38 2.41
C ALA A 273 -24.40 -14.25 3.33
N MET A 274 -23.95 -14.63 4.51
CA MET A 274 -23.36 -13.71 5.50
C MET A 274 -22.15 -13.00 4.92
N ASP A 275 -22.16 -11.67 4.96
CA ASP A 275 -21.02 -10.84 4.61
C ASP A 275 -20.08 -10.62 5.81
N MET A 276 -19.02 -9.81 5.60
CA MET A 276 -18.04 -9.55 6.64
C MET A 276 -18.63 -8.85 7.85
N MET A 277 -19.55 -7.89 7.68
CA MET A 277 -20.17 -7.18 8.80
C MET A 277 -21.04 -8.13 9.64
N ASP A 278 -21.81 -9.01 9.01
CA ASP A 278 -22.62 -10.01 9.73
C ASP A 278 -21.70 -10.94 10.57
N ARG A 279 -20.61 -11.41 9.97
CA ARG A 279 -19.62 -12.25 10.67
C ARG A 279 -18.93 -11.53 11.83
N LEU A 280 -18.66 -10.23 11.71
CA LEU A 280 -18.10 -9.43 12.80
C LEU A 280 -19.10 -9.19 13.93
N ILE A 281 -20.40 -9.05 13.61
CA ILE A 281 -21.47 -8.92 14.61
C ILE A 281 -21.59 -10.19 15.46
N GLU A 282 -21.45 -11.36 14.83
CA GLU A 282 -21.58 -12.67 15.49
C GLU A 282 -20.26 -13.17 16.08
N ALA A 283 -19.13 -12.57 15.71
CA ALA A 283 -17.83 -13.03 16.16
C ALA A 283 -17.67 -12.97 17.68
N GLU A 284 -17.25 -14.11 18.25
CA GLU A 284 -17.01 -14.30 19.67
C GLU A 284 -15.57 -14.78 19.90
N ASP A 285 -14.88 -14.19 20.86
CA ASP A 285 -13.54 -14.60 21.24
C ASP A 285 -13.57 -15.83 22.18
N ASP A 286 -12.38 -16.38 22.48
CA ASP A 286 -12.22 -17.55 23.35
C ASP A 286 -12.77 -17.35 24.79
N ARG A 287 -13.19 -16.13 25.14
CA ARG A 287 -13.78 -15.75 26.44
C ARG A 287 -15.26 -15.41 26.34
N GLY A 288 -15.91 -15.67 25.22
CA GLY A 288 -17.33 -15.36 25.01
C GLY A 288 -17.61 -13.86 24.80
N ARG A 289 -16.62 -13.04 24.41
CA ARG A 289 -16.81 -11.61 24.22
C ARG A 289 -17.00 -11.28 22.74
N HIS A 290 -18.06 -10.56 22.42
CA HIS A 290 -18.29 -9.99 21.10
C HIS A 290 -17.45 -8.73 20.86
N LEU A 291 -17.37 -8.34 19.58
CA LEU A 291 -16.78 -7.07 19.20
C LEU A 291 -17.73 -5.91 19.54
N ALA A 292 -17.17 -4.84 20.09
CA ALA A 292 -17.89 -3.59 20.29
C ALA A 292 -18.15 -2.88 18.95
N ASP A 293 -19.19 -2.06 18.88
CA ASP A 293 -19.57 -1.36 17.64
C ASP A 293 -18.45 -0.50 17.09
N ASP A 294 -17.69 0.18 17.96
CA ASP A 294 -16.54 0.99 17.57
C ASP A 294 -15.36 0.16 17.04
N GLU A 295 -15.17 -1.07 17.56
CA GLU A 295 -14.18 -2.01 17.02
C GLU A 295 -14.58 -2.49 15.63
N ILE A 296 -15.84 -2.88 15.42
CA ILE A 296 -16.38 -3.30 14.11
C ILE A 296 -16.22 -2.17 13.09
N ILE A 297 -16.63 -0.95 13.46
CA ILE A 297 -16.60 0.20 12.55
C ILE A 297 -15.18 0.58 12.16
N ASP A 298 -14.25 0.66 13.12
CA ASP A 298 -12.85 1.02 12.84
C ASP A 298 -12.15 -0.05 11.99
N VAL A 299 -12.44 -1.33 12.23
CA VAL A 299 -11.94 -2.44 11.42
C VAL A 299 -12.50 -2.35 9.99
N LEU A 300 -13.80 -2.11 9.82
CA LEU A 300 -14.42 -1.98 8.49
C LEU A 300 -13.89 -0.74 7.74
N ILE A 301 -13.74 0.41 8.40
CA ILE A 301 -13.15 1.61 7.78
C ILE A 301 -11.74 1.28 7.26
N MET A 302 -10.95 0.59 8.06
CA MET A 302 -9.60 0.22 7.66
C MET A 302 -9.59 -0.76 6.47
N TYR A 303 -10.39 -1.81 6.52
CA TYR A 303 -10.43 -2.82 5.46
C TYR A 303 -10.97 -2.29 4.14
N LEU A 304 -12.08 -1.53 4.18
CA LEU A 304 -12.63 -0.86 2.99
C LEU A 304 -11.61 0.09 2.37
N ASN A 305 -10.86 0.84 3.21
CA ASN A 305 -9.82 1.74 2.72
C ASN A 305 -8.63 1.00 2.11
N ALA A 306 -8.18 -0.08 2.73
CA ALA A 306 -6.99 -0.83 2.28
C ALA A 306 -7.27 -1.66 1.03
N GLY A 307 -8.46 -2.27 0.92
CA GLY A 307 -8.76 -3.27 -0.10
C GLY A 307 -8.91 -2.71 -1.50
N HIS A 308 -9.54 -1.56 -1.68
CA HIS A 308 -9.83 -1.06 -3.03
C HIS A 308 -8.68 -0.30 -3.70
N GLU A 309 -7.92 0.47 -2.94
CA GLU A 309 -6.89 1.36 -3.48
C GLU A 309 -5.71 0.57 -4.04
N SER A 310 -5.25 -0.43 -3.29
CA SER A 310 -4.07 -1.22 -3.64
C SER A 310 -4.31 -2.18 -4.80
N SER A 311 -5.41 -2.93 -4.79
CA SER A 311 -5.76 -3.87 -5.86
C SER A 311 -5.91 -3.16 -7.20
N GLY A 312 -6.62 -2.02 -7.25
CA GLY A 312 -6.77 -1.23 -8.47
C GLY A 312 -5.44 -0.74 -9.04
N HIS A 313 -4.50 -0.29 -8.20
CA HIS A 313 -3.17 0.13 -8.68
C HIS A 313 -2.36 -1.03 -9.23
N ILE A 314 -2.35 -2.17 -8.56
CA ILE A 314 -1.59 -3.35 -9.04
C ILE A 314 -2.20 -3.89 -10.32
N THR A 315 -3.52 -3.96 -10.43
CA THR A 315 -4.21 -4.37 -11.65
C THR A 315 -3.84 -3.46 -12.83
N MET A 316 -3.86 -2.14 -12.62
CA MET A 316 -3.43 -1.19 -13.65
C MET A 316 -2.00 -1.46 -14.11
N TRP A 317 -1.04 -1.56 -13.17
CA TRP A 317 0.36 -1.75 -13.51
C TRP A 317 0.63 -3.11 -14.15
N ALA A 318 0.00 -4.18 -13.67
CA ALA A 318 0.11 -5.51 -14.28
C ALA A 318 -0.38 -5.48 -15.74
N THR A 319 -1.53 -4.83 -15.99
CA THR A 319 -2.06 -4.64 -17.34
C THR A 319 -1.10 -3.84 -18.23
N VAL A 320 -0.52 -2.74 -17.70
CA VAL A 320 0.45 -1.92 -18.43
C VAL A 320 1.72 -2.72 -18.74
N PHE A 321 2.29 -3.41 -17.75
CA PHE A 321 3.51 -4.22 -17.96
C PHE A 321 3.28 -5.36 -18.95
N LEU A 322 2.14 -6.02 -18.91
CA LEU A 322 1.78 -7.03 -19.91
C LEU A 322 1.72 -6.43 -21.32
N GLN A 323 1.09 -5.27 -21.49
CA GLN A 323 1.01 -4.61 -22.80
C GLN A 323 2.36 -4.07 -23.30
N GLU A 324 3.28 -3.73 -22.39
CA GLU A 324 4.64 -3.27 -22.74
C GLU A 324 5.61 -4.42 -23.03
N ASN A 325 5.25 -5.67 -22.69
CA ASN A 325 6.08 -6.87 -22.88
C ASN A 325 5.31 -7.95 -23.65
N PRO A 326 5.29 -7.91 -25.00
CA PRO A 326 4.47 -8.79 -25.84
C PRO A 326 4.73 -10.28 -25.61
N ASP A 327 5.96 -10.70 -25.39
CA ASP A 327 6.31 -12.11 -25.15
C ASP A 327 5.72 -12.62 -23.82
N ILE A 328 5.80 -11.78 -22.78
CA ILE A 328 5.19 -12.08 -21.47
C ILE A 328 3.67 -12.12 -21.59
N PHE A 329 3.09 -11.18 -22.36
CA PHE A 329 1.66 -11.15 -22.65
C PHE A 329 1.22 -12.43 -23.35
N ALA A 330 1.90 -12.84 -24.44
CA ALA A 330 1.57 -14.03 -25.22
C ALA A 330 1.63 -15.31 -24.35
N ARG A 331 2.67 -15.44 -23.51
CA ARG A 331 2.80 -16.57 -22.58
C ARG A 331 1.70 -16.60 -21.53
N ALA A 332 1.37 -15.44 -20.93
CA ALA A 332 0.28 -15.35 -19.96
C ALA A 332 -1.07 -15.65 -20.60
N LYS A 333 -1.32 -15.18 -21.84
CA LYS A 333 -2.54 -15.46 -22.59
C LYS A 333 -2.67 -16.94 -22.89
N ALA A 334 -1.62 -17.60 -23.38
CA ALA A 334 -1.61 -19.03 -23.68
C ALA A 334 -1.97 -19.90 -22.45
N GLU A 335 -1.45 -19.55 -21.26
CA GLU A 335 -1.85 -20.21 -20.01
C GLU A 335 -3.35 -20.06 -19.74
N GLN A 336 -3.92 -18.85 -19.92
CA GLN A 336 -5.34 -18.63 -19.67
C GLN A 336 -6.24 -19.36 -20.68
N GLU A 337 -5.83 -19.43 -21.94
CA GLU A 337 -6.53 -20.19 -22.98
C GLU A 337 -6.52 -21.69 -22.70
N GLU A 338 -5.42 -22.24 -22.19
CA GLU A 338 -5.34 -23.64 -21.77
C GLU A 338 -6.26 -23.93 -20.57
N ILE A 339 -6.29 -23.03 -19.59
CA ILE A 339 -7.22 -23.15 -18.46
C ILE A 339 -8.66 -23.17 -18.99
N MET A 340 -9.04 -22.23 -19.87
CA MET A 340 -10.38 -22.19 -20.44
C MET A 340 -10.74 -23.47 -21.18
N ARG A 341 -9.83 -24.04 -21.96
CA ARG A 341 -10.03 -25.33 -22.64
C ARG A 341 -10.20 -26.50 -21.67
N SER A 342 -9.62 -26.40 -20.46
CA SER A 342 -9.73 -27.45 -19.44
C SER A 342 -11.01 -27.36 -18.60
N ILE A 343 -11.77 -26.26 -18.70
CA ILE A 343 -13.03 -26.06 -17.97
C ILE A 343 -14.16 -26.87 -18.63
N PRO A 344 -14.88 -27.73 -17.88
CA PRO A 344 -16.03 -28.47 -18.42
C PRO A 344 -17.15 -27.51 -18.86
N ALA A 345 -17.84 -27.83 -19.96
CA ALA A 345 -18.95 -27.02 -20.47
C ALA A 345 -20.10 -26.82 -19.45
N THR A 346 -20.20 -27.67 -18.46
CA THR A 346 -21.19 -27.59 -17.38
C THR A 346 -20.81 -26.60 -16.28
N GLN A 347 -19.54 -26.19 -16.22
CA GLN A 347 -19.06 -25.26 -15.19
C GLN A 347 -19.43 -23.82 -15.57
N LYS A 348 -20.07 -23.10 -14.62
CA LYS A 348 -20.41 -21.69 -14.79
C LYS A 348 -19.36 -20.81 -14.07
N GLY A 349 -18.52 -20.11 -14.85
CA GLY A 349 -17.49 -19.20 -14.31
C GLY A 349 -16.24 -19.91 -13.75
N LEU A 350 -15.30 -19.11 -13.22
CA LEU A 350 -14.07 -19.60 -12.64
C LEU A 350 -14.30 -20.21 -11.26
N THR A 351 -13.47 -21.19 -10.92
CA THR A 351 -13.37 -21.77 -9.56
C THR A 351 -12.01 -21.48 -8.94
N LEU A 352 -11.88 -21.63 -7.60
CA LEU A 352 -10.58 -21.53 -6.93
C LEU A 352 -9.58 -22.61 -7.42
N ARG A 353 -10.06 -23.72 -7.99
CA ARG A 353 -9.17 -24.72 -8.62
C ARG A 353 -8.55 -24.17 -9.89
N ASP A 354 -9.32 -23.44 -10.69
CA ASP A 354 -8.83 -22.83 -11.92
C ASP A 354 -7.89 -21.69 -11.61
N PHE A 355 -8.19 -20.86 -10.61
CA PHE A 355 -7.27 -19.86 -10.09
C PHE A 355 -5.90 -20.46 -9.67
N LYS A 356 -5.90 -21.61 -9.00
CA LYS A 356 -4.66 -22.29 -8.61
C LYS A 356 -3.82 -22.81 -9.78
N LYS A 357 -4.38 -22.95 -10.99
CA LYS A 357 -3.66 -23.33 -12.21
C LYS A 357 -2.96 -22.15 -12.88
N MET A 358 -3.26 -20.90 -12.49
CA MET A 358 -2.69 -19.67 -13.06
C MET A 358 -1.26 -19.43 -12.55
N HIS A 359 -0.34 -20.35 -12.83
CA HIS A 359 1.02 -20.31 -12.28
C HIS A 359 1.84 -19.15 -12.81
N PHE A 360 1.88 -18.98 -14.13
CA PHE A 360 2.64 -17.88 -14.74
C PHE A 360 1.98 -16.52 -14.47
N LEU A 361 0.65 -16.46 -14.50
CA LEU A 361 -0.05 -15.23 -14.14
C LEU A 361 0.22 -14.83 -12.68
N SER A 362 0.34 -15.79 -11.75
CA SER A 362 0.75 -15.51 -10.38
C SER A 362 2.16 -14.90 -10.32
N GLN A 363 3.10 -15.37 -11.15
CA GLN A 363 4.45 -14.79 -11.26
C GLN A 363 4.41 -13.36 -11.82
N VAL A 364 3.55 -13.08 -12.81
CA VAL A 364 3.29 -11.73 -13.34
C VAL A 364 2.80 -10.80 -12.23
N VAL A 365 1.86 -11.26 -11.39
CA VAL A 365 1.35 -10.49 -10.25
C VAL A 365 2.45 -10.23 -9.22
N ASP A 366 3.24 -11.24 -8.87
CA ASP A 366 4.32 -11.10 -7.89
C ASP A 366 5.43 -10.16 -8.38
N GLU A 367 5.80 -10.24 -9.67
CA GLU A 367 6.75 -9.30 -10.26
C GLU A 367 6.20 -7.86 -10.31
N THR A 368 4.92 -7.71 -10.60
CA THR A 368 4.27 -6.39 -10.54
C THR A 368 4.32 -5.82 -9.13
N LEU A 369 4.00 -6.60 -8.12
CA LEU A 369 4.07 -6.21 -6.71
C LEU A 369 5.50 -5.79 -6.31
N ARG A 370 6.52 -6.52 -6.77
CA ARG A 370 7.92 -6.20 -6.53
C ARG A 370 8.33 -4.88 -7.20
N CYS A 371 7.99 -4.67 -8.45
CA CYS A 371 8.38 -3.47 -9.22
C CYS A 371 7.67 -2.21 -8.75
N VAL A 372 6.37 -2.30 -8.49
CA VAL A 372 5.53 -1.13 -8.17
C VAL A 372 5.72 -0.66 -6.74
N ASN A 373 5.81 -1.56 -5.77
CA ASN A 373 5.92 -1.23 -4.35
C ASN A 373 4.80 -0.30 -3.87
N ILE A 374 3.55 -0.75 -3.91
CA ILE A 374 2.37 0.02 -3.44
C ILE A 374 2.58 0.51 -2.00
N SER A 375 3.01 -0.39 -1.11
CA SER A 375 3.44 -0.05 0.24
C SER A 375 4.97 -0.04 0.28
N PHE A 376 5.59 1.09 -0.10
CA PHE A 376 7.05 1.19 -0.13
C PHE A 376 7.70 1.20 1.25
N VAL A 377 6.93 1.47 2.32
CA VAL A 377 7.39 1.57 3.70
C VAL A 377 6.30 1.15 4.69
N SER A 378 6.70 0.52 5.80
CA SER A 378 5.84 0.37 6.97
C SER A 378 6.50 0.91 8.23
N PHE A 379 5.71 1.05 9.31
CA PHE A 379 6.09 1.78 10.51
C PHE A 379 6.05 0.87 11.73
N ARG A 380 7.13 0.91 12.52
CA ARG A 380 7.24 0.28 13.83
C ARG A 380 7.76 1.30 14.85
N GLN A 381 7.69 0.94 16.12
CA GLN A 381 8.27 1.70 17.22
C GLN A 381 8.86 0.72 18.23
N ALA A 382 10.13 0.98 18.64
CA ALA A 382 10.81 0.16 19.62
C ALA A 382 10.17 0.33 21.02
N THR A 383 9.86 -0.78 21.70
CA THR A 383 9.30 -0.81 23.05
C THR A 383 10.37 -0.74 24.15
N ARG A 384 11.57 -1.15 23.81
CA ARG A 384 12.79 -1.20 24.65
C ARG A 384 13.99 -0.88 23.79
N ASP A 385 15.17 -0.82 24.39
CA ASP A 385 16.43 -0.79 23.65
C ASP A 385 16.66 -2.12 22.97
N ILE A 386 16.85 -2.12 21.64
CA ILE A 386 16.97 -3.34 20.83
C ILE A 386 18.12 -3.17 19.84
N TYR A 387 18.81 -4.26 19.51
CA TYR A 387 19.85 -4.27 18.50
C TYR A 387 19.33 -4.84 17.20
N VAL A 388 19.55 -4.12 16.09
CA VAL A 388 19.26 -4.56 14.72
C VAL A 388 20.53 -4.39 13.88
N ASN A 389 20.96 -5.42 13.20
CA ASN A 389 22.23 -5.43 12.45
C ASN A 389 23.42 -4.93 13.30
N GLY A 390 23.47 -5.26 14.60
CA GLY A 390 24.54 -4.82 15.52
C GLY A 390 24.43 -3.38 16.01
N TYR A 391 23.44 -2.60 15.58
CA TYR A 391 23.22 -1.23 15.99
C TYR A 391 22.08 -1.10 17.00
N LEU A 392 22.23 -0.21 17.97
CA LEU A 392 21.22 0.10 18.98
C LEU A 392 20.07 0.91 18.38
N ILE A 393 18.86 0.44 18.56
CA ILE A 393 17.61 1.18 18.35
C ILE A 393 17.06 1.55 19.74
N PRO A 394 17.09 2.82 20.14
CA PRO A 394 16.60 3.25 21.45
C PRO A 394 15.10 3.06 21.60
N LYS A 395 14.67 2.78 22.85
CA LYS A 395 13.25 2.76 23.22
C LYS A 395 12.53 4.02 22.74
N GLY A 396 11.34 3.83 22.15
CA GLY A 396 10.48 4.90 21.67
C GLY A 396 10.84 5.44 20.28
N TRP A 397 12.00 5.09 19.73
CA TRP A 397 12.35 5.49 18.37
C TRP A 397 11.48 4.75 17.35
N LYS A 398 11.14 5.46 16.27
CA LYS A 398 10.42 4.88 15.13
C LYS A 398 11.36 4.05 14.27
N VAL A 399 10.83 3.01 13.64
CA VAL A 399 11.54 2.23 12.62
C VAL A 399 10.70 2.23 11.35
N GLN A 400 11.27 2.68 10.25
CA GLN A 400 10.69 2.59 8.92
C GLN A 400 11.34 1.45 8.15
N LEU A 401 10.52 0.49 7.75
CA LEU A 401 10.93 -0.67 6.97
C LEU A 401 10.76 -0.36 5.50
N TRP A 402 11.85 -0.17 4.77
CA TRP A 402 11.85 0.29 3.39
C TRP A 402 11.80 -0.89 2.41
N TYR A 403 10.59 -1.41 2.17
CA TYR A 403 10.35 -2.54 1.27
C TYR A 403 10.86 -2.28 -0.14
N ARG A 404 10.70 -1.04 -0.64
CA ARG A 404 11.21 -0.67 -1.95
C ARG A 404 12.73 -0.83 -2.07
N SER A 405 13.51 -0.49 -1.06
CA SER A 405 14.97 -0.69 -1.13
C SER A 405 15.34 -2.17 -1.16
N VAL A 406 14.57 -3.03 -0.50
CA VAL A 406 14.73 -4.49 -0.57
C VAL A 406 14.40 -5.02 -1.97
N HIS A 407 13.25 -4.59 -2.53
CA HIS A 407 12.77 -5.06 -3.83
C HIS A 407 13.58 -4.52 -5.02
N MET A 408 14.30 -3.41 -4.82
CA MET A 408 15.14 -2.77 -5.85
C MET A 408 16.63 -2.96 -5.59
N ASP A 409 17.02 -3.82 -4.65
CA ASP A 409 18.42 -4.14 -4.37
C ASP A 409 18.98 -5.09 -5.43
N ASP A 410 20.04 -4.67 -6.12
CA ASP A 410 20.74 -5.45 -7.14
C ASP A 410 21.45 -6.71 -6.60
N GLN A 411 21.77 -6.73 -5.31
CA GLN A 411 22.31 -7.89 -4.63
C GLN A 411 21.26 -8.98 -4.34
N VAL A 412 19.98 -8.60 -4.34
CA VAL A 412 18.86 -9.50 -4.11
C VAL A 412 18.20 -9.91 -5.43
N TYR A 413 18.01 -8.93 -6.30
CA TYR A 413 17.33 -9.08 -7.59
C TYR A 413 18.22 -8.57 -8.73
N PRO A 414 18.84 -9.44 -9.53
CA PRO A 414 19.55 -9.02 -10.74
C PRO A 414 18.63 -8.19 -11.64
N ASP A 415 19.15 -7.07 -12.16
CA ASP A 415 18.40 -6.12 -12.99
C ASP A 415 17.04 -5.72 -12.35
N PRO A 416 17.03 -5.12 -11.14
CA PRO A 416 15.81 -4.99 -10.35
C PRO A 416 14.75 -4.08 -10.98
N LYS A 417 15.12 -3.27 -11.97
CA LYS A 417 14.19 -2.39 -12.73
C LYS A 417 13.53 -3.10 -13.90
N MET A 418 14.07 -4.24 -14.35
CA MET A 418 13.50 -5.02 -15.44
C MET A 418 12.29 -5.82 -14.92
N PHE A 419 11.18 -5.75 -15.65
CA PHE A 419 10.01 -6.57 -15.40
C PHE A 419 10.24 -7.98 -15.96
N ASN A 420 10.48 -8.94 -15.09
CA ASN A 420 10.80 -10.33 -15.47
C ASN A 420 10.09 -11.33 -14.54
N PRO A 421 8.88 -11.79 -14.90
CA PRO A 421 8.16 -12.80 -14.13
C PRO A 421 8.90 -14.12 -13.97
N SER A 422 9.77 -14.51 -14.93
CA SER A 422 10.53 -15.77 -14.86
C SER A 422 11.51 -15.84 -13.69
N ARG A 423 11.80 -14.72 -13.00
CA ARG A 423 12.58 -14.78 -11.76
C ARG A 423 11.88 -15.55 -10.63
N TRP A 424 10.60 -15.82 -10.77
CA TRP A 424 9.79 -16.56 -9.81
C TRP A 424 9.66 -18.07 -10.15
N GLU A 425 10.28 -18.54 -11.22
CA GLU A 425 10.28 -19.98 -11.62
C GLU A 425 11.18 -20.84 -10.73
N GLY A 426 12.07 -20.23 -9.99
CA GLY A 426 13.02 -20.91 -9.10
C GLY A 426 12.44 -21.25 -7.72
N PRO A 427 13.31 -21.62 -6.77
CA PRO A 427 12.91 -21.85 -5.39
C PRO A 427 12.31 -20.57 -4.77
N PRO A 428 11.44 -20.71 -3.76
CA PRO A 428 10.85 -19.56 -3.06
C PRO A 428 11.91 -18.56 -2.62
N PRO A 429 11.66 -17.25 -2.74
CA PRO A 429 12.61 -16.23 -2.32
C PRO A 429 12.93 -16.35 -0.84
N LYS A 430 14.19 -16.08 -0.47
CA LYS A 430 14.62 -16.08 0.94
C LYS A 430 13.72 -15.18 1.77
N ALA A 431 13.34 -15.64 2.95
CA ALA A 431 12.45 -14.88 3.84
C ALA A 431 13.01 -13.47 4.15
N GLY A 432 12.21 -12.44 3.91
CA GLY A 432 12.60 -11.05 4.06
C GLY A 432 13.03 -10.35 2.77
N THR A 433 13.19 -11.08 1.65
CA THR A 433 13.55 -10.47 0.36
C THR A 433 12.32 -10.02 -0.44
N PHE A 434 11.17 -10.67 -0.28
CA PHE A 434 9.90 -10.29 -0.94
C PHE A 434 8.85 -9.95 0.10
N LEU A 435 8.53 -8.66 0.22
CA LEU A 435 7.74 -8.09 1.31
C LEU A 435 6.53 -7.25 0.83
N PRO A 436 5.85 -7.57 -0.29
CA PRO A 436 4.74 -6.73 -0.77
C PRO A 436 3.57 -6.69 0.20
N PHE A 437 3.40 -7.73 1.00
CA PHE A 437 2.36 -7.87 2.02
C PHE A 437 2.91 -7.81 3.46
N GLY A 438 4.20 -7.49 3.63
CA GLY A 438 4.89 -7.53 4.91
C GLY A 438 5.32 -8.95 5.32
N LEU A 439 5.52 -9.17 6.62
CA LEU A 439 5.97 -10.46 7.19
C LEU A 439 5.53 -10.54 8.67
N GLY A 440 5.51 -11.76 9.22
CA GLY A 440 5.23 -12.02 10.63
C GLY A 440 3.75 -11.94 10.99
N SER A 441 3.46 -11.70 12.26
CA SER A 441 2.09 -11.65 12.80
C SER A 441 1.21 -10.59 12.14
N ARG A 442 1.83 -9.54 11.57
CA ARG A 442 1.16 -8.42 10.93
C ARG A 442 1.20 -8.47 9.40
N LEU A 443 1.40 -9.67 8.84
CA LEU A 443 1.21 -9.93 7.41
C LEU A 443 -0.16 -9.43 6.94
N CYS A 444 -0.24 -8.87 5.73
CA CYS A 444 -1.49 -8.37 5.18
C CYS A 444 -2.61 -9.43 5.23
N PRO A 445 -3.77 -9.12 5.83
CA PRO A 445 -4.88 -10.07 5.89
C PRO A 445 -5.54 -10.32 4.53
N GLY A 446 -5.44 -9.40 3.60
CA GLY A 446 -6.08 -9.49 2.30
C GLY A 446 -5.15 -9.94 1.16
N ASN A 447 -4.02 -10.59 1.45
CA ASN A 447 -3.06 -11.00 0.41
C ASN A 447 -3.70 -11.94 -0.62
N ASP A 448 -4.44 -12.95 -0.17
CA ASP A 448 -5.06 -13.94 -1.07
C ASP A 448 -6.23 -13.35 -1.84
N LEU A 449 -7.06 -12.53 -1.16
CA LEU A 449 -8.17 -11.81 -1.82
C LEU A 449 -7.66 -10.84 -2.88
N ALA A 450 -6.60 -10.07 -2.58
CA ALA A 450 -6.01 -9.14 -3.54
C ALA A 450 -5.44 -9.85 -4.77
N LYS A 451 -4.70 -10.95 -4.56
CA LYS A 451 -4.18 -11.76 -5.68
C LYS A 451 -5.33 -12.36 -6.51
N LEU A 452 -6.40 -12.81 -5.85
CA LEU A 452 -7.58 -13.34 -6.52
C LEU A 452 -8.24 -12.26 -7.41
N GLU A 453 -8.53 -11.07 -6.87
CA GLU A 453 -9.12 -9.96 -7.62
C GLU A 453 -8.29 -9.58 -8.85
N ILE A 454 -6.98 -9.42 -8.66
CA ILE A 454 -6.06 -9.05 -9.74
C ILE A 454 -6.01 -10.14 -10.80
N SER A 455 -5.91 -11.41 -10.41
CA SER A 455 -5.79 -12.51 -11.36
C SER A 455 -7.07 -12.75 -12.15
N VAL A 456 -8.25 -12.62 -11.54
CA VAL A 456 -9.53 -12.72 -12.23
C VAL A 456 -9.68 -11.60 -13.27
N PHE A 457 -9.28 -10.37 -12.93
CA PHE A 457 -9.29 -9.28 -13.91
C PHE A 457 -8.34 -9.58 -15.08
N LEU A 458 -7.10 -9.95 -14.79
CA LEU A 458 -6.09 -10.22 -15.82
C LEU A 458 -6.46 -11.43 -16.68
N HIS A 459 -7.08 -12.46 -16.12
CA HIS A 459 -7.60 -13.60 -16.85
C HIS A 459 -8.55 -13.16 -17.98
N HIS A 460 -9.62 -12.45 -17.63
CA HIS A 460 -10.58 -11.98 -18.62
C HIS A 460 -9.99 -10.96 -19.59
N PHE A 461 -9.10 -10.09 -19.09
CA PHE A 461 -8.42 -9.11 -19.93
C PHE A 461 -7.55 -9.77 -21.01
N LEU A 462 -6.72 -10.74 -20.63
CA LEU A 462 -5.83 -11.46 -21.55
C LEU A 462 -6.59 -12.21 -22.64
N LEU A 463 -7.74 -12.77 -22.31
CA LEU A 463 -8.54 -13.57 -23.23
C LEU A 463 -9.30 -12.74 -24.27
N GLY A 464 -9.67 -11.50 -23.98
CA GLY A 464 -10.60 -10.82 -24.87
C GLY A 464 -10.42 -9.33 -25.05
N TYR A 465 -9.39 -8.70 -24.46
CA TYR A 465 -9.28 -7.25 -24.45
C TYR A 465 -7.88 -6.75 -24.70
N LYS A 466 -7.81 -5.51 -25.20
CA LYS A 466 -6.58 -4.77 -25.42
C LYS A 466 -6.69 -3.38 -24.81
N LEU A 467 -5.62 -2.93 -24.09
CA LEU A 467 -5.50 -1.59 -23.57
C LEU A 467 -4.65 -0.76 -24.52
N THR A 468 -5.14 0.40 -24.93
CA THR A 468 -4.37 1.40 -25.70
C THR A 468 -4.26 2.66 -24.87
N ARG A 469 -3.05 2.96 -24.36
CA ARG A 469 -2.80 4.17 -23.57
C ARG A 469 -2.65 5.38 -24.50
N THR A 470 -3.32 6.47 -24.17
CA THR A 470 -3.22 7.75 -24.90
C THR A 470 -1.86 8.37 -24.72
N ASN A 471 -1.27 8.26 -23.52
CA ASN A 471 0.03 8.82 -23.20
C ASN A 471 0.96 7.75 -22.57
N PRO A 472 1.58 6.86 -23.38
CA PRO A 472 2.45 5.79 -22.87
C PRO A 472 3.66 6.29 -22.07
N LYS A 473 4.15 7.51 -22.34
CA LYS A 473 5.30 8.14 -21.68
C LYS A 473 4.89 9.08 -20.54
N CYS A 474 3.66 8.98 -20.05
CA CYS A 474 3.18 9.81 -18.95
C CYS A 474 4.08 9.68 -17.72
N ARG A 475 4.43 10.83 -17.13
CA ARG A 475 5.25 10.90 -15.93
C ARG A 475 4.59 10.11 -14.78
N VAL A 476 5.38 9.33 -14.05
CA VAL A 476 4.92 8.59 -12.86
C VAL A 476 5.08 9.47 -11.62
N ARG A 477 4.00 9.59 -10.85
CA ARG A 477 4.00 10.17 -9.50
C ARG A 477 4.08 9.03 -8.49
N TYR A 478 5.06 9.08 -7.58
CA TYR A 478 5.31 7.99 -6.62
C TYR A 478 4.58 8.15 -5.27
N LEU A 479 4.09 9.32 -4.96
CA LEU A 479 3.33 9.52 -3.71
C LEU A 479 1.86 9.78 -4.02
N PRO A 480 1.00 9.14 -3.28
CA PRO A 480 1.22 8.15 -2.19
C PRO A 480 1.50 6.73 -2.70
N HIS A 481 1.08 6.43 -3.92
CA HIS A 481 1.32 5.18 -4.65
C HIS A 481 1.82 5.51 -6.06
N PRO A 482 2.68 4.66 -6.62
CA PRO A 482 3.15 4.86 -8.00
C PRO A 482 1.97 4.83 -8.99
N ARG A 483 1.80 5.92 -9.75
CA ARG A 483 0.77 6.02 -10.78
C ARG A 483 1.14 7.03 -11.86
N PRO A 484 0.68 6.88 -13.10
CA PRO A 484 0.74 7.93 -14.10
C PRO A 484 0.00 9.19 -13.62
N VAL A 485 0.47 10.38 -14.03
CA VAL A 485 -0.14 11.66 -13.62
C VAL A 485 -1.56 11.80 -14.15
N ASP A 486 -1.84 11.24 -15.33
CA ASP A 486 -3.14 11.19 -16.01
C ASP A 486 -4.03 10.01 -15.56
N ASN A 487 -3.70 9.32 -14.46
CA ASN A 487 -4.35 8.10 -14.00
C ASN A 487 -4.46 6.99 -15.07
N CYS A 488 -3.48 6.93 -15.99
CA CYS A 488 -3.46 6.00 -17.12
C CYS A 488 -4.65 6.22 -18.06
N LEU A 489 -4.70 7.39 -18.70
CA LEU A 489 -5.72 7.67 -19.72
C LEU A 489 -5.59 6.67 -20.87
N ALA A 490 -6.64 5.91 -21.14
CA ALA A 490 -6.60 4.79 -22.06
C ALA A 490 -7.98 4.45 -22.61
N ARG A 491 -7.99 3.64 -23.68
CA ARG A 491 -9.16 2.98 -24.24
C ARG A 491 -8.99 1.47 -24.10
N ILE A 492 -10.07 0.77 -23.76
CA ILE A 492 -10.15 -0.69 -23.86
C ILE A 492 -10.98 -1.07 -25.06
N THR A 493 -10.46 -1.98 -25.87
CA THR A 493 -11.16 -2.55 -27.03
C THR A 493 -11.27 -4.06 -26.87
N LYS A 494 -12.38 -4.61 -27.29
CA LYS A 494 -12.53 -6.05 -27.40
C LYS A 494 -11.72 -6.54 -28.61
N VAL A 495 -10.92 -7.58 -28.39
CA VAL A 495 -10.24 -8.27 -29.49
C VAL A 495 -11.28 -9.21 -30.11
N SER A 496 -11.60 -9.02 -31.39
CA SER A 496 -12.37 -10.01 -32.16
C SER A 496 -11.52 -11.27 -32.27
N ASP A 497 -12.12 -12.43 -32.03
CA ASP A 497 -11.51 -13.70 -32.42
C ASP A 497 -11.31 -13.67 -33.97
N GLU A 498 -10.10 -13.29 -34.40
CA GLU A 498 -9.67 -13.59 -35.75
C GLU A 498 -9.41 -15.11 -35.76
N HIS A 499 -10.37 -15.82 -36.37
CA HIS A 499 -10.24 -17.23 -36.72
C HIS A 499 -9.21 -17.42 -37.83
#